data_794b6f83faecdcba7e70058355b46893
#
_entry.id   794b6f83faecdcba7e70058355b46893
#
_cell.length_a   1.000
_cell.length_b   1.000
_cell.length_c   1.000
_cell.angle_alpha   90.00
_cell.angle_beta   90.00
_cell.angle_gamma   90.00
#
_symmetry.space_group_name_H-M   'P 1'
#
loop_
_entity.id
_entity.type
_entity.pdbx_description
1 polymer ?
#
loop_
_entity_poly.entity_id
_entity_poly.type
_entity_poly.pdbx_seq_one_letter_code
_entity_poly.pdbx_strand_id
1 'polypeptide(L)'
;TKGIFDTLSYPGARFAHTSWQGNDGKYWLFGGSPEGLVYDQFRNDLWSYDPQINQWAWFAGDDSLSDIAHFGANCQPGDTMTPGNGIEGRAAWVDSEGNLWKYGGKYEVPGAATTANQSLLWCFVMDQKKWMLVNSPVPDPQYSMNVARRFGVLGQPDINSHPGARCGTASFKDRNGVFYVFGGVYR
;
A
#
# COMPACT_ATOMS: atom_id res chain seq x y z
N THR A 1 1.07 -11.79 -18.75
CA THR A 1 0.20 -12.56 -17.82
C THR A 1 0.63 -12.26 -16.40
N LYS A 2 -0.32 -11.99 -15.49
CA LYS A 2 -0.03 -11.70 -14.08
C LYS A 2 0.68 -12.88 -13.40
N GLY A 3 1.70 -12.57 -12.58
CA GLY A 3 2.47 -13.54 -11.81
C GLY A 3 3.49 -14.37 -12.61
N ILE A 4 3.73 -14.05 -13.87
CA ILE A 4 4.74 -14.71 -14.69
C ILE A 4 5.97 -13.82 -14.79
N PHE A 5 7.12 -14.35 -14.39
CA PHE A 5 8.42 -13.70 -14.58
C PHE A 5 8.89 -13.83 -16.02
N ASP A 6 9.33 -12.73 -16.60
CA ASP A 6 9.89 -12.71 -17.96
C ASP A 6 10.93 -11.59 -18.14
N THR A 7 11.66 -11.64 -19.24
CA THR A 7 12.75 -10.70 -19.54
C THR A 7 12.27 -9.38 -20.17
N LEU A 8 11.01 -9.29 -20.56
CA LEU A 8 10.44 -8.14 -21.26
C LEU A 8 9.56 -7.28 -20.35
N SER A 9 9.08 -7.85 -19.24
CA SER A 9 8.25 -7.15 -18.27
C SER A 9 9.09 -6.35 -17.29
N TYR A 10 8.70 -5.10 -17.03
CA TYR A 10 9.31 -4.23 -16.02
C TYR A 10 8.36 -3.10 -15.61
N PRO A 11 8.47 -2.59 -14.38
CA PRO A 11 7.52 -1.60 -13.85
C PRO A 11 7.67 -0.19 -14.43
N GLY A 12 8.68 0.07 -15.27
CA GLY A 12 9.02 1.41 -15.75
C GLY A 12 9.62 2.31 -14.66
N ALA A 13 10.23 3.44 -15.07
CA ALA A 13 10.81 4.42 -14.16
C ALA A 13 9.71 5.05 -13.28
N ARG A 14 9.95 5.13 -11.98
CA ARG A 14 9.00 5.71 -11.02
C ARG A 14 9.70 6.11 -9.72
N PHE A 15 9.09 7.03 -8.98
CA PHE A 15 9.55 7.44 -7.66
C PHE A 15 8.41 7.35 -6.65
N ALA A 16 8.73 7.46 -5.35
CA ALA A 16 7.80 7.46 -4.23
C ALA A 16 6.88 6.22 -4.14
N HIS A 17 7.29 5.09 -4.73
CA HIS A 17 6.62 3.80 -4.60
C HIS A 17 6.75 3.23 -3.18
N THR A 18 5.89 2.28 -2.83
CA THR A 18 6.04 1.42 -1.65
C THR A 18 6.86 0.19 -2.05
N SER A 19 7.78 -0.27 -1.21
CA SER A 19 8.59 -1.45 -1.48
C SER A 19 8.73 -2.37 -0.28
N TRP A 20 8.93 -3.66 -0.56
CA TRP A 20 9.16 -4.71 0.43
C TRP A 20 10.28 -5.64 -0.03
N GLN A 21 10.95 -6.25 0.93
CA GLN A 21 11.75 -7.45 0.70
C GLN A 21 10.96 -8.65 1.24
N GLY A 22 10.57 -9.54 0.35
CA GLY A 22 9.82 -10.75 0.68
C GLY A 22 10.65 -11.77 1.47
N ASN A 23 10.00 -12.66 2.21
CA ASN A 23 10.66 -13.76 2.93
C ASN A 23 11.31 -14.77 1.98
N ASP A 24 10.91 -14.79 0.72
CA ASP A 24 11.45 -15.62 -0.37
C ASP A 24 12.65 -14.97 -1.09
N GLY A 25 13.13 -13.84 -0.60
CA GLY A 25 14.27 -13.10 -1.17
C GLY A 25 13.92 -12.24 -2.37
N LYS A 26 12.67 -12.21 -2.81
CA LYS A 26 12.23 -11.31 -3.88
C LYS A 26 11.95 -9.90 -3.37
N TYR A 27 12.04 -8.94 -4.26
CA TYR A 27 11.68 -7.55 -3.98
C TYR A 27 10.33 -7.22 -4.59
N TRP A 28 9.53 -6.46 -3.85
CA TRP A 28 8.19 -6.06 -4.26
C TRP A 28 8.10 -4.55 -4.35
N LEU A 29 7.29 -4.07 -5.29
CA LEU A 29 7.08 -2.66 -5.57
C LEU A 29 5.61 -2.40 -5.87
N PHE A 30 5.01 -1.39 -5.25
CA PHE A 30 3.61 -0.98 -5.48
C PHE A 30 3.51 0.53 -5.74
N GLY A 31 2.76 0.89 -6.78
CA GLY A 31 2.39 2.26 -7.06
C GLY A 31 3.58 3.15 -7.45
N GLY A 32 3.53 4.39 -7.03
CA GLY A 32 4.51 5.41 -7.41
C GLY A 32 4.04 6.28 -8.57
N SER A 33 4.84 7.29 -8.91
CA SER A 33 4.58 8.20 -10.03
C SER A 33 5.69 8.08 -11.08
N PRO A 34 5.39 8.02 -12.38
CA PRO A 34 6.40 7.94 -13.43
C PRO A 34 7.16 9.26 -13.65
N GLU A 35 6.51 10.42 -13.48
CA GLU A 35 7.10 11.74 -13.70
C GLU A 35 6.61 12.74 -12.66
N GLY A 36 7.51 13.32 -11.86
CA GLY A 36 7.21 14.44 -10.98
C GLY A 36 5.97 14.22 -10.09
N LEU A 37 5.48 15.28 -9.46
CA LEU A 37 4.18 15.26 -8.77
C LEU A 37 3.10 15.76 -9.73
N VAL A 38 2.97 15.11 -10.89
CA VAL A 38 1.89 15.39 -11.81
C VAL A 38 0.66 14.64 -11.31
N TYR A 39 -0.39 15.37 -11.03
CA TYR A 39 -1.69 14.77 -10.71
C TYR A 39 -2.17 13.94 -11.92
N ASP A 40 -2.97 12.91 -11.66
CA ASP A 40 -3.50 11.98 -12.65
C ASP A 40 -2.45 11.02 -13.28
N GLN A 41 -1.31 10.77 -12.58
CA GLN A 41 -0.29 9.84 -13.07
C GLN A 41 0.19 8.82 -12.03
N PHE A 42 -0.50 8.69 -10.92
CA PHE A 42 -0.14 7.68 -9.93
C PHE A 42 -0.57 6.28 -10.39
N ARG A 43 0.19 5.28 -9.98
CA ARG A 43 -0.03 3.90 -10.36
C ARG A 43 -0.57 3.07 -9.19
N ASN A 44 -1.25 1.97 -9.53
CA ASN A 44 -1.80 0.99 -8.60
C ASN A 44 -1.22 -0.42 -8.80
N ASP A 45 -0.22 -0.57 -9.66
CA ASP A 45 0.35 -1.83 -10.05
C ASP A 45 1.30 -2.40 -8.99
N LEU A 46 1.24 -3.71 -8.77
CA LEU A 46 2.13 -4.48 -7.90
C LEU A 46 3.04 -5.35 -8.74
N TRP A 47 4.33 -5.20 -8.52
CA TRP A 47 5.40 -5.91 -9.20
C TRP A 47 6.29 -6.67 -8.24
N SER A 48 6.86 -7.79 -8.70
CA SER A 48 7.92 -8.50 -8.01
C SER A 48 9.14 -8.64 -8.91
N TYR A 49 10.33 -8.49 -8.31
CA TYR A 49 11.62 -8.75 -8.93
C TYR A 49 12.27 -9.93 -8.26
N ASP A 50 12.67 -10.91 -9.07
CA ASP A 50 13.45 -12.06 -8.62
C ASP A 50 14.94 -11.85 -8.98
N PRO A 51 15.82 -11.62 -7.98
CA PRO A 51 17.24 -11.37 -8.24
C PRO A 51 18.00 -12.62 -8.69
N GLN A 52 17.47 -13.82 -8.47
CA GLN A 52 18.15 -15.06 -8.86
C GLN A 52 18.10 -15.28 -10.38
N ILE A 53 16.98 -14.90 -11.00
CA ILE A 53 16.79 -15.03 -12.45
C ILE A 53 16.82 -13.69 -13.19
N ASN A 54 16.99 -12.57 -12.44
CA ASN A 54 17.03 -11.20 -12.98
C ASN A 54 15.80 -10.85 -13.83
N GLN A 55 14.60 -11.12 -13.30
CA GLN A 55 13.35 -10.90 -14.02
C GLN A 55 12.30 -10.23 -13.12
N TRP A 56 11.38 -9.51 -13.78
CA TRP A 56 10.20 -8.94 -13.16
C TRP A 56 8.94 -9.73 -13.50
N ALA A 57 7.95 -9.66 -12.61
CA ALA A 57 6.59 -10.11 -12.86
C ALA A 57 5.58 -9.10 -12.33
N TRP A 58 4.51 -8.87 -13.08
CA TRP A 58 3.37 -8.07 -12.68
C TRP A 58 2.34 -8.94 -11.95
N PHE A 59 1.92 -8.58 -10.74
CA PHE A 59 1.05 -9.39 -9.90
C PHE A 59 -0.37 -8.85 -9.74
N ALA A 60 -0.54 -7.55 -9.58
CA ALA A 60 -1.84 -6.92 -9.34
C ALA A 60 -1.90 -5.50 -9.89
N GLY A 61 -3.08 -4.89 -9.88
CA GLY A 61 -3.33 -3.60 -10.51
C GLY A 61 -3.47 -3.71 -12.02
N ASP A 62 -3.34 -2.59 -12.70
CA ASP A 62 -3.34 -2.48 -14.15
C ASP A 62 -2.32 -1.44 -14.63
N ASP A 63 -2.27 -1.15 -15.91
CA ASP A 63 -1.39 -0.15 -16.52
C ASP A 63 -2.05 1.23 -16.66
N SER A 64 -3.30 1.37 -16.18
CA SER A 64 -3.99 2.64 -16.16
C SER A 64 -3.37 3.61 -15.14
N LEU A 65 -3.58 4.88 -15.37
CA LEU A 65 -3.23 5.92 -14.43
C LEU A 65 -4.49 6.37 -13.67
N SER A 66 -4.30 6.81 -12.44
CA SER A 66 -5.37 7.44 -11.65
C SER A 66 -6.53 6.51 -11.28
N ASP A 67 -6.27 5.21 -11.14
CA ASP A 67 -7.28 4.28 -10.65
C ASP A 67 -7.57 4.51 -9.16
N ILE A 68 -8.84 4.56 -8.81
CA ILE A 68 -9.30 4.75 -7.43
C ILE A 68 -9.21 3.45 -6.63
N ALA A 69 -9.23 3.57 -5.31
CA ALA A 69 -9.31 2.39 -4.45
C ALA A 69 -10.66 1.68 -4.63
N HIS A 70 -10.60 0.35 -4.76
CA HIS A 70 -11.78 -0.50 -4.79
C HIS A 70 -11.88 -1.28 -3.48
N PHE A 71 -13.00 -1.10 -2.79
CA PHE A 71 -13.23 -1.67 -1.47
C PHE A 71 -14.16 -2.88 -1.55
N GLY A 72 -14.04 -3.76 -0.56
CA GLY A 72 -14.90 -4.91 -0.33
C GLY A 72 -15.11 -5.12 1.17
N ALA A 73 -15.49 -6.32 1.56
CA ALA A 73 -15.63 -6.65 2.98
C ALA A 73 -14.28 -6.61 3.70
N ASN A 74 -14.23 -5.98 4.88
CA ASN A 74 -13.01 -5.92 5.70
C ASN A 74 -12.53 -7.33 6.06
N CYS A 75 -11.22 -7.51 6.08
CA CYS A 75 -10.55 -8.77 6.40
C CYS A 75 -10.93 -9.95 5.47
N GLN A 76 -11.41 -9.65 4.25
CA GLN A 76 -11.66 -10.65 3.22
C GLN A 76 -10.93 -10.25 1.93
N PRO A 77 -10.04 -11.10 1.39
CA PRO A 77 -9.39 -10.84 0.11
C PRO A 77 -10.41 -10.84 -1.04
N GLY A 78 -10.30 -9.88 -1.95
CA GLY A 78 -11.25 -9.73 -3.06
C GLY A 78 -10.59 -9.57 -4.42
N ASP A 79 -11.22 -10.12 -5.47
CA ASP A 79 -10.68 -10.08 -6.84
C ASP A 79 -10.58 -8.67 -7.42
N THR A 80 -11.49 -7.79 -7.02
CA THR A 80 -11.56 -6.40 -7.49
C THR A 80 -10.96 -5.41 -6.50
N MET A 81 -10.53 -5.88 -5.31
CA MET A 81 -9.97 -4.98 -4.30
C MET A 81 -8.60 -4.48 -4.71
N THR A 82 -8.39 -3.18 -4.54
CA THR A 82 -7.09 -2.52 -4.72
C THR A 82 -6.96 -1.33 -3.79
N PRO A 83 -5.77 -1.04 -3.27
CA PRO A 83 -5.54 0.21 -2.53
C PRO A 83 -5.72 1.48 -3.37
N GLY A 84 -5.90 1.34 -4.70
CA GLY A 84 -5.89 2.45 -5.63
C GLY A 84 -4.48 2.96 -5.92
N ASN A 85 -4.40 3.99 -6.75
CA ASN A 85 -3.16 4.68 -7.07
C ASN A 85 -2.59 5.40 -5.85
N GLY A 86 -1.27 5.37 -5.66
CA GLY A 86 -0.71 6.04 -4.50
C GLY A 86 0.80 6.16 -4.50
N ILE A 87 1.24 7.18 -3.78
CA ILE A 87 2.66 7.48 -3.56
C ILE A 87 2.96 7.65 -2.06
N GLU A 88 4.26 7.63 -1.71
CA GLU A 88 4.76 7.90 -0.34
C GLU A 88 4.15 7.01 0.77
N GLY A 89 3.64 5.83 0.40
CA GLY A 89 3.16 4.80 1.34
C GLY A 89 4.33 4.04 1.95
N ARG A 90 5.15 4.68 2.77
CA ARG A 90 6.41 4.10 3.30
C ARG A 90 6.22 3.20 4.52
N ALA A 91 5.04 3.19 5.14
CA ALA A 91 4.73 2.21 6.17
C ALA A 91 4.40 0.86 5.52
N ALA A 92 5.38 -0.02 5.51
CA ALA A 92 5.35 -1.28 4.78
C ALA A 92 6.03 -2.39 5.59
N TRP A 93 5.43 -3.58 5.62
CA TRP A 93 5.92 -4.74 6.37
C TRP A 93 5.64 -6.03 5.61
N VAL A 94 6.39 -7.08 5.96
CA VAL A 94 6.11 -8.46 5.56
C VAL A 94 5.87 -9.28 6.81
N ASP A 95 4.76 -10.02 6.86
CA ASP A 95 4.48 -10.91 7.99
C ASP A 95 5.24 -12.25 7.88
N SER A 96 5.02 -13.16 8.83
CA SER A 96 5.66 -14.48 8.85
C SER A 96 5.20 -15.38 7.70
N GLU A 97 4.02 -15.14 7.15
CA GLU A 97 3.43 -15.89 6.04
C GLU A 97 3.86 -15.33 4.67
N GLY A 98 4.57 -14.20 4.67
CA GLY A 98 5.04 -13.54 3.45
C GLY A 98 4.06 -12.54 2.85
N ASN A 99 2.93 -12.26 3.51
CA ASN A 99 1.98 -11.25 3.05
C ASN A 99 2.58 -9.85 3.14
N LEU A 100 2.21 -8.99 2.18
CA LEU A 100 2.73 -7.62 2.10
C LEU A 100 1.72 -6.65 2.71
N TRP A 101 2.15 -5.92 3.72
CA TRP A 101 1.32 -4.98 4.46
C TRP A 101 1.73 -3.55 4.15
N LYS A 102 0.73 -2.65 4.01
CA LYS A 102 0.98 -1.22 3.87
C LYS A 102 -0.05 -0.39 4.63
N TYR A 103 0.39 0.75 5.16
CA TYR A 103 -0.47 1.72 5.82
C TYR A 103 -0.29 3.11 5.25
N GLY A 104 -1.42 3.82 5.06
CA GLY A 104 -1.41 5.20 4.61
C GLY A 104 -0.88 5.39 3.19
N GLY A 105 -0.29 6.54 2.97
CA GLY A 105 0.18 7.02 1.67
C GLY A 105 -0.64 8.21 1.20
N LYS A 106 -0.20 8.83 0.12
CA LYS A 106 -0.85 9.95 -0.53
C LYS A 106 -1.53 9.47 -1.80
N TYR A 107 -2.78 9.84 -1.99
CA TYR A 107 -3.65 9.41 -3.07
C TYR A 107 -4.26 10.61 -3.77
N GLU A 108 -4.61 10.44 -5.02
CA GLU A 108 -5.40 11.43 -5.77
C GLU A 108 -6.83 11.46 -5.26
N VAL A 109 -7.36 12.68 -5.15
CA VAL A 109 -8.78 12.88 -4.83
C VAL A 109 -9.57 12.84 -6.13
N PRO A 110 -10.49 11.88 -6.33
CA PRO A 110 -11.25 11.75 -7.56
C PRO A 110 -11.94 13.06 -7.95
N GLY A 111 -11.74 13.49 -9.20
CA GLY A 111 -12.35 14.71 -9.74
C GLY A 111 -11.75 16.03 -9.21
N ALA A 112 -10.66 16.00 -8.45
CA ALA A 112 -9.97 17.18 -7.97
C ALA A 112 -8.47 17.09 -8.27
N ALA A 113 -7.89 18.17 -8.79
CA ALA A 113 -6.44 18.26 -9.03
C ALA A 113 -5.67 18.42 -7.71
N THR A 114 -5.85 17.48 -6.78
CA THR A 114 -5.23 17.49 -5.45
C THR A 114 -5.04 16.08 -4.92
N THR A 115 -4.24 15.98 -3.87
CA THR A 115 -3.99 14.71 -3.16
C THR A 115 -4.44 14.78 -1.71
N ALA A 116 -4.74 13.63 -1.13
CA ALA A 116 -5.05 13.46 0.29
C ALA A 116 -4.28 12.29 0.88
N ASN A 117 -4.02 12.32 2.19
CA ASN A 117 -3.43 11.19 2.89
C ASN A 117 -4.51 10.19 3.28
N GLN A 118 -4.22 8.89 3.17
CA GLN A 118 -5.09 7.82 3.64
C GLN A 118 -4.67 7.29 5.03
N SER A 119 -5.64 6.67 5.70
CA SER A 119 -5.48 6.02 7.00
C SER A 119 -5.85 4.53 6.97
N LEU A 120 -5.75 3.90 5.81
CA LEU A 120 -6.14 2.50 5.59
C LEU A 120 -4.96 1.56 5.77
N LEU A 121 -5.24 0.41 6.38
CA LEU A 121 -4.31 -0.72 6.47
C LEU A 121 -4.72 -1.77 5.44
N TRP A 122 -3.82 -2.05 4.51
CA TRP A 122 -3.99 -3.02 3.45
C TRP A 122 -3.02 -4.18 3.58
N CYS A 123 -3.45 -5.35 3.16
CA CYS A 123 -2.64 -6.55 3.05
C CYS A 123 -2.79 -7.15 1.65
N PHE A 124 -1.67 -7.46 0.98
CA PHE A 124 -1.68 -8.34 -0.19
C PHE A 124 -1.44 -9.77 0.29
N VAL A 125 -2.48 -10.59 0.22
CA VAL A 125 -2.47 -11.98 0.67
C VAL A 125 -1.78 -12.82 -0.37
N MET A 126 -0.59 -13.31 -0.04
CA MET A 126 0.36 -13.86 -1.01
C MET A 126 -0.12 -15.17 -1.66
N ASP A 127 -0.73 -16.06 -0.90
CA ASP A 127 -1.23 -17.34 -1.41
C ASP A 127 -2.43 -17.18 -2.36
N GLN A 128 -3.26 -16.16 -2.12
CA GLN A 128 -4.43 -15.85 -2.94
C GLN A 128 -4.14 -14.85 -4.06
N LYS A 129 -3.01 -14.12 -3.99
CA LYS A 129 -2.62 -13.04 -4.90
C LYS A 129 -3.68 -11.94 -5.00
N LYS A 130 -4.28 -11.57 -3.86
CA LYS A 130 -5.37 -10.60 -3.75
C LYS A 130 -5.11 -9.58 -2.66
N TRP A 131 -5.58 -8.36 -2.89
CA TRP A 131 -5.63 -7.34 -1.86
C TRP A 131 -6.78 -7.58 -0.88
N MET A 132 -6.53 -7.19 0.36
CA MET A 132 -7.49 -7.22 1.47
C MET A 132 -7.40 -5.90 2.23
N LEU A 133 -8.53 -5.22 2.43
CA LEU A 133 -8.62 -4.12 3.38
C LEU A 133 -8.75 -4.71 4.78
N VAL A 134 -7.81 -4.38 5.66
CA VAL A 134 -7.77 -4.93 7.03
C VAL A 134 -8.45 -4.00 8.00
N ASN A 135 -8.16 -2.69 7.91
CA ASN A 135 -8.73 -1.72 8.83
C ASN A 135 -8.96 -0.36 8.14
N SER A 136 -10.10 0.23 8.48
CA SER A 136 -10.45 1.61 8.19
C SER A 136 -10.90 2.28 9.50
N PRO A 137 -10.40 3.47 9.85
CA PRO A 137 -10.83 4.20 11.05
C PRO A 137 -12.23 4.80 10.91
N VAL A 138 -12.85 4.71 9.75
CA VAL A 138 -14.20 5.18 9.46
C VAL A 138 -15.02 4.04 8.84
N PRO A 139 -16.36 4.03 9.04
CA PRO A 139 -17.22 2.95 8.53
C PRO A 139 -17.16 2.79 7.01
N ASP A 140 -17.08 3.89 6.27
CA ASP A 140 -16.94 3.89 4.83
C ASP A 140 -15.51 4.27 4.44
N PRO A 141 -14.72 3.32 3.87
CA PRO A 141 -13.31 3.56 3.57
C PRO A 141 -13.04 4.68 2.56
N GLN A 142 -14.00 5.04 1.70
CA GLN A 142 -13.84 6.15 0.76
C GLN A 142 -13.63 7.51 1.48
N TYR A 143 -14.12 7.65 2.71
CA TYR A 143 -13.93 8.82 3.56
C TYR A 143 -12.71 8.73 4.49
N SER A 144 -11.82 7.77 4.28
CA SER A 144 -10.60 7.58 5.07
C SER A 144 -9.50 8.62 4.82
N MET A 145 -9.75 9.54 3.90
CA MET A 145 -8.80 10.60 3.54
C MET A 145 -8.73 11.68 4.63
N ASN A 146 -7.51 12.07 4.98
CA ASN A 146 -7.23 13.13 5.97
C ASN A 146 -7.89 12.91 7.34
N VAL A 147 -8.18 11.66 7.70
CA VAL A 147 -8.74 11.32 9.00
C VAL A 147 -7.73 11.66 10.11
N ALA A 148 -8.19 12.41 11.10
CA ALA A 148 -7.37 12.82 12.25
C ALA A 148 -6.94 11.61 13.08
N ARG A 149 -5.74 11.68 13.65
CA ARG A 149 -5.27 10.66 14.62
C ARG A 149 -6.16 10.62 15.85
N ARG A 150 -6.31 9.44 16.43
CA ARG A 150 -6.99 9.25 17.70
C ARG A 150 -6.06 8.54 18.68
N PHE A 151 -5.69 9.23 19.73
CA PHE A 151 -4.88 8.67 20.80
C PHE A 151 -5.75 7.89 21.79
N GLY A 152 -5.21 6.75 22.26
CA GLY A 152 -5.70 6.03 23.42
C GLY A 152 -4.84 6.33 24.65
N VAL A 153 -4.85 5.42 25.61
CA VAL A 153 -3.96 5.46 26.76
C VAL A 153 -2.59 4.89 26.38
N LEU A 154 -1.51 5.61 26.70
CA LEU A 154 -0.15 5.19 26.36
C LEU A 154 0.15 3.77 26.88
N GLY A 155 0.60 2.91 25.97
CA GLY A 155 0.95 1.52 26.27
C GLY A 155 -0.24 0.57 26.42
N GLN A 156 -1.49 1.05 26.21
CA GLN A 156 -2.69 0.20 26.24
C GLN A 156 -3.30 0.09 24.84
N PRO A 157 -3.39 -1.13 24.27
CA PRO A 157 -4.09 -1.34 23.01
C PRO A 157 -5.57 -0.95 23.11
N ASP A 158 -6.06 -0.22 22.11
CA ASP A 158 -7.47 0.19 22.00
C ASP A 158 -7.88 0.14 20.53
N ILE A 159 -8.99 -0.55 20.24
CA ILE A 159 -9.54 -0.72 18.89
C ILE A 159 -9.89 0.62 18.21
N ASN A 160 -10.14 1.64 18.98
CA ASN A 160 -10.48 2.97 18.46
C ASN A 160 -9.25 3.87 18.27
N SER A 161 -8.07 3.46 18.75
CA SER A 161 -6.85 4.23 18.58
C SER A 161 -6.26 3.97 17.20
N HIS A 162 -5.91 5.03 16.50
CA HIS A 162 -5.27 4.92 15.20
C HIS A 162 -4.36 6.12 14.90
N PRO A 163 -3.28 5.92 14.12
CA PRO A 163 -2.32 6.97 13.84
C PRO A 163 -2.86 8.09 12.95
N GLY A 164 -4.03 7.91 12.32
CA GLY A 164 -4.61 8.87 11.39
C GLY A 164 -3.96 8.83 10.00
N ALA A 165 -4.54 9.58 9.07
CA ALA A 165 -4.07 9.66 7.69
C ALA A 165 -2.67 10.28 7.62
N ARG A 166 -1.72 9.61 6.98
CA ARG A 166 -0.33 10.07 6.88
C ARG A 166 0.43 9.48 5.70
N CYS A 167 1.45 10.18 5.26
CA CYS A 167 2.41 9.73 4.27
C CYS A 167 3.86 9.99 4.72
N GLY A 168 4.84 9.41 4.03
CA GLY A 168 6.26 9.62 4.34
C GLY A 168 6.69 9.15 5.73
N THR A 169 6.06 8.08 6.24
CA THR A 169 6.34 7.50 7.56
C THR A 169 7.60 6.63 7.54
N ALA A 170 8.26 6.48 8.70
CA ALA A 170 9.14 5.35 8.95
C ALA A 170 8.33 4.17 9.51
N SER A 171 8.76 2.94 9.22
CA SER A 171 8.14 1.73 9.73
C SER A 171 9.18 0.68 10.08
N PHE A 172 8.87 -0.15 11.06
CA PHE A 172 9.68 -1.32 11.44
C PHE A 172 8.78 -2.41 12.02
N LYS A 173 9.30 -3.62 12.06
CA LYS A 173 8.67 -4.78 12.69
C LYS A 173 9.59 -5.29 13.78
N ASP A 174 9.09 -5.57 14.96
CA ASP A 174 9.87 -6.16 16.03
C ASP A 174 10.00 -7.69 15.87
N ARG A 175 10.75 -8.31 16.79
CA ARG A 175 10.99 -9.77 16.79
C ARG A 175 9.74 -10.60 17.08
N ASN A 176 8.70 -9.98 17.66
CA ASN A 176 7.42 -10.62 17.95
C ASN A 176 6.42 -10.48 16.80
N GLY A 177 6.80 -9.79 15.71
CA GLY A 177 5.95 -9.56 14.55
C GLY A 177 5.04 -8.34 14.68
N VAL A 178 5.21 -7.50 15.69
CA VAL A 178 4.43 -6.27 15.86
C VAL A 178 4.90 -5.21 14.89
N PHE A 179 3.96 -4.58 14.19
CA PHE A 179 4.21 -3.51 13.23
C PHE A 179 4.18 -2.14 13.90
N TYR A 180 5.17 -1.32 13.61
CA TYR A 180 5.30 0.03 14.15
C TYR A 180 5.33 1.07 13.04
N VAL A 181 4.63 2.19 13.25
CA VAL A 181 4.64 3.38 12.40
C VAL A 181 5.14 4.56 13.20
N PHE A 182 6.07 5.32 12.65
CA PHE A 182 6.61 6.51 13.28
C PHE A 182 6.61 7.71 12.33
N GLY A 183 6.21 8.88 12.83
CA GLY A 183 6.28 10.14 12.11
C GLY A 183 5.32 10.23 10.91
N GLY A 184 5.81 10.82 9.85
CA GLY A 184 5.05 11.13 8.64
C GLY A 184 4.34 12.47 8.69
N VAL A 185 3.84 12.90 7.54
CA VAL A 185 3.10 14.15 7.36
C VAL A 185 1.60 13.86 7.48
N TYR A 186 0.95 14.61 8.35
CA TYR A 186 -0.50 14.74 8.45
C TYR A 186 -0.90 16.14 7.93
N ARG A 187 -1.86 16.21 7.06
CA ARG A 187 -2.47 17.47 6.61
C ARG A 187 -3.97 17.40 6.78
#